data_11c4c2e05528b96a99823ac7c50a1615
#
_entry.id   11c4c2e05528b96a99823ac7c50a1615
#
_cell.length_a   1.000
_cell.length_b   1.000
_cell.length_c   1.000
_cell.angle_alpha   90.00
_cell.angle_beta   90.00
_cell.angle_gamma   90.00
#
_symmetry.space_group_name_H-M   'P 1'
#
loop_
_entity.id
_entity.type
_entity.pdbx_description
1 polymer ?
#
loop_
_entity_poly.entity_id
_entity_poly.type
_entity_poly.pdbx_seq_one_letter_code
_entity_poly.pdbx_strand_id
1 'polypeptide(L)' 'SIDGLGASLGLPDFERRDADVMIWQYRLAACVTDFYLYLNGDDYVVTGWAWRPPFVGQSMDEERCEQQIGNLLDANA' A
#
# COMPACT_ATOMS: atom_id res chain seq x y z
N SER A 1 7.92 -9.41 2.14
CA SER A 1 8.14 -9.05 3.54
C SER A 1 7.92 -7.56 3.78
N ILE A 2 7.82 -7.17 5.03
CA ILE A 2 7.65 -5.75 5.39
C ILE A 2 8.87 -4.94 4.95
N ASP A 3 10.07 -5.48 5.08
CA ASP A 3 11.30 -4.81 4.63
C ASP A 3 11.33 -4.70 3.11
N GLY A 4 10.88 -5.74 2.41
CA GLY A 4 10.78 -5.74 0.95
C GLY A 4 9.79 -4.71 0.45
N LEU A 5 8.62 -4.58 1.09
CA LEU A 5 7.63 -3.57 0.71
C LEU A 5 8.15 -2.15 0.94
N GLY A 6 8.78 -1.91 2.10
CA GLY A 6 9.39 -0.61 2.39
C GLY A 6 10.53 -0.26 1.44
N ALA A 7 11.34 -1.24 1.03
CA ALA A 7 12.40 -1.03 0.05
C ALA A 7 11.83 -0.72 -1.34
N SER A 8 10.68 -1.31 -1.70
CA SER A 8 10.07 -1.14 -3.02
C SER A 8 9.24 0.13 -3.15
N LEU A 9 8.48 0.50 -2.13
CA LEU A 9 7.53 1.60 -2.18
C LEU A 9 7.88 2.76 -1.25
N GLY A 10 8.90 2.59 -0.40
CA GLY A 10 9.18 3.53 0.67
C GLY A 10 8.26 3.29 1.87
N LEU A 11 8.39 4.12 2.89
CA LEU A 11 7.56 4.03 4.08
C LEU A 11 6.12 4.42 3.77
N PRO A 12 5.13 3.78 4.42
CA PRO A 12 3.73 4.14 4.21
C PRO A 12 3.39 5.50 4.84
N ASP A 13 2.34 6.12 4.33
CA ASP A 13 1.79 7.35 4.93
C ASP A 13 1.09 7.05 6.25
N PHE A 14 0.55 5.85 6.39
CA PHE A 14 -0.14 5.43 7.59
C PHE A 14 0.06 3.93 7.80
N GLU A 15 0.27 3.54 9.06
CA GLU A 15 0.39 2.14 9.47
C GLU A 15 -0.63 1.84 10.56
N ARG A 16 -1.35 0.75 10.41
CA ARG A 16 -2.30 0.27 11.39
C ARG A 16 -2.06 -1.20 11.68
N ARG A 17 -2.05 -1.55 12.95
CA ARG A 17 -1.90 -2.95 13.38
C ARG A 17 -3.17 -3.41 14.04
N ASP A 18 -3.68 -4.58 13.63
CA ASP A 18 -4.87 -5.20 14.17
C ASP A 18 -4.61 -6.71 14.30
N ALA A 19 -4.35 -7.17 15.53
CA ALA A 19 -3.94 -8.56 15.82
C ALA A 19 -2.71 -8.95 14.96
N ASP A 20 -2.82 -10.01 14.14
CA ASP A 20 -1.73 -10.50 13.30
C ASP A 20 -1.65 -9.80 11.94
N VAL A 21 -2.52 -8.83 11.71
CA VAL A 21 -2.58 -8.09 10.43
C VAL A 21 -1.98 -6.72 10.62
N MET A 22 -1.11 -6.34 9.70
CA MET A 22 -0.62 -4.99 9.58
C MET A 22 -1.12 -4.42 8.26
N ILE A 23 -1.63 -3.18 8.29
CA ILE A 23 -2.10 -2.48 7.11
C ILE A 23 -1.17 -1.31 6.87
N TRP A 24 -0.55 -1.28 5.69
CA TRP A 24 0.24 -0.15 5.23
C TRP A 24 -0.54 0.61 4.17
N GLN A 25 -0.81 1.88 4.45
CA GLN A 25 -1.58 2.74 3.58
C GLN A 25 -0.68 3.74 2.87
N TYR A 26 -0.85 3.83 1.56
CA TYR A 26 -0.20 4.81 0.71
C TYR A 26 -1.26 5.72 0.12
N ARG A 27 -1.14 7.02 0.39
CA ARG A 27 -2.08 8.02 -0.11
C ARG A 27 -1.49 8.68 -1.34
N LEU A 28 -2.07 8.35 -2.49
CA LEU A 28 -1.66 8.89 -3.77
C LEU A 28 -2.71 9.90 -4.26
N ALA A 29 -2.35 10.72 -5.25
CA ALA A 29 -3.30 11.69 -5.78
C ALA A 29 -4.52 11.03 -6.41
N ALA A 30 -4.33 9.90 -7.11
CA ALA A 30 -5.40 9.20 -7.79
C ALA A 30 -6.14 8.18 -6.92
N CYS A 31 -5.53 7.69 -5.84
CA CYS A 31 -6.11 6.62 -5.03
C CYS A 31 -5.44 6.52 -3.66
N VAL A 32 -6.12 5.82 -2.76
CA VAL A 32 -5.54 5.34 -1.52
C VAL A 32 -5.38 3.84 -1.65
N THR A 33 -4.16 3.34 -1.45
CA THR A 33 -3.84 1.91 -1.58
C THR A 33 -3.44 1.36 -0.23
N ASP A 34 -4.10 0.28 0.19
CA ASP A 34 -3.78 -0.44 1.41
C ASP A 34 -3.14 -1.77 1.05
N PHE A 35 -2.01 -2.08 1.67
CA PHE A 35 -1.40 -3.39 1.61
C PHE A 35 -1.64 -4.12 2.93
N TYR A 36 -2.10 -5.36 2.83
CA TYR A 36 -2.38 -6.22 3.98
C TYR A 36 -1.22 -7.17 4.17
N LEU A 37 -0.60 -7.10 5.34
CA LEU A 37 0.54 -7.93 5.70
C LEU A 37 0.15 -8.81 6.88
N TYR A 38 0.42 -10.10 6.77
CA TYR A 38 0.16 -11.07 7.83
C TYR A 38 1.48 -11.55 8.43
N LEU A 39 1.47 -11.72 9.74
CA LEU A 39 2.62 -12.28 10.45
C LEU A 39 2.76 -13.75 10.10
N ASN A 40 3.94 -14.13 9.62
CA ASN A 40 4.30 -15.49 9.30
C ASN A 40 5.67 -15.78 9.95
N GLY A 41 5.64 -16.43 11.10
CA GLY A 41 6.84 -16.56 11.92
C GLY A 41 7.30 -15.20 12.45
N ASP A 42 8.52 -14.80 12.13
CA ASP A 42 9.08 -13.52 12.56
C ASP A 42 8.96 -12.40 11.54
N ASP A 43 8.30 -12.65 10.41
CA ASP A 43 8.21 -11.69 9.32
C ASP A 43 6.76 -11.49 8.86
N TYR A 44 6.50 -10.31 8.29
CA TYR A 44 5.22 -9.99 7.69
C TYR A 44 5.25 -10.27 6.20
N VAL A 45 4.18 -10.87 5.69
CA VAL A 45 4.05 -11.24 4.28
C VAL A 45 2.86 -10.51 3.69
N VAL A 46 3.03 -9.87 2.53
CA VAL A 46 1.92 -9.23 1.82
C VAL A 46 0.98 -10.31 1.29
N THR A 47 -0.26 -10.30 1.76
CA THR A 47 -1.28 -11.28 1.37
C THR A 47 -2.36 -10.69 0.49
N GLY A 48 -2.41 -9.37 0.36
CA GLY A 48 -3.39 -8.73 -0.48
C GLY A 48 -3.24 -7.21 -0.47
N TRP A 49 -4.02 -6.59 -1.30
CA TRP A 49 -4.11 -5.13 -1.35
C TRP A 49 -5.52 -4.72 -1.79
N ALA A 50 -5.87 -3.48 -1.46
CA ALA A 50 -7.09 -2.86 -1.93
C ALA A 50 -6.82 -1.40 -2.23
N TRP A 51 -7.50 -0.85 -3.20
CA TRP A 51 -7.43 0.57 -3.50
C TRP A 51 -8.83 1.16 -3.56
N ARG A 52 -8.93 2.44 -3.26
CA ARG A 52 -10.18 3.18 -3.27
C ARG A 52 -9.94 4.61 -3.73
N PRO A 53 -10.99 5.35 -4.11
CA PRO A 53 -10.86 6.76 -4.45
C PRO A 53 -10.29 7.55 -3.27
N PRO A 54 -9.55 8.66 -3.52
CA PRO A 54 -8.98 9.47 -2.44
C PRO A 54 -10.05 10.15 -1.58
N PHE A 55 -11.24 10.36 -2.11
CA PHE A 55 -12.35 10.98 -1.38
C PHE A 55 -13.64 10.17 -1.56
N VAL A 56 -14.45 10.15 -0.48
CA VAL A 56 -15.75 9.46 -0.49
C VAL A 56 -16.65 10.04 -1.59
N GLY A 57 -17.29 9.13 -2.33
CA GLY A 57 -18.21 9.52 -3.41
C GLY A 57 -17.55 9.83 -4.75
N GLN A 58 -16.23 9.86 -4.79
CA GLN A 58 -15.49 10.08 -6.03
C GLN A 58 -15.30 8.76 -6.78
N SER A 59 -15.33 8.83 -8.11
CA SER A 59 -14.94 7.68 -8.94
C SER A 59 -13.43 7.52 -8.94
N MET A 60 -12.98 6.28 -8.95
CA MET A 60 -11.54 6.00 -9.00
C MET A 60 -11.09 5.81 -10.45
N ASP A 61 -9.95 6.41 -10.77
CA ASP A 61 -9.23 6.17 -12.02
C ASP A 61 -8.16 5.11 -11.75
N GLU A 62 -8.48 3.86 -12.06
CA GLU A 62 -7.58 2.72 -11.78
C GLU A 62 -6.26 2.83 -12.55
N GLU A 63 -6.32 3.30 -13.80
CA GLU A 63 -5.12 3.46 -14.62
C GLU A 63 -4.15 4.47 -14.01
N ARG A 64 -4.66 5.60 -13.56
CA ARG A 64 -3.83 6.60 -12.87
C ARG A 64 -3.29 6.07 -11.55
N CYS A 65 -4.10 5.30 -10.82
CA CYS A 65 -3.66 4.68 -9.57
C CYS A 65 -2.47 3.74 -9.83
N GLU A 66 -2.57 2.86 -10.81
CA GLU A 66 -1.49 1.96 -11.20
C GLU A 66 -0.23 2.72 -11.61
N GLN A 67 -0.40 3.78 -12.39
CA GLN A 67 0.72 4.61 -12.83
C GLN A 67 1.44 5.26 -11.64
N GLN A 68 0.69 5.77 -10.67
CA GLN A 68 1.27 6.40 -9.50
C GLN A 68 1.98 5.42 -8.58
N ILE A 69 1.45 4.20 -8.45
CA ILE A 69 2.16 3.11 -7.75
C ILE A 69 3.46 2.77 -8.48
N GLY A 70 3.42 2.69 -9.80
CA GLY A 70 4.61 2.46 -10.62
C GLY A 70 5.66 3.54 -10.41
N ASN A 71 5.25 4.80 -10.29
CA ASN A 71 6.15 5.92 -10.02
C ASN A 71 6.83 5.79 -8.65
N LEU A 72 6.11 5.30 -7.63
CA LEU A 72 6.69 5.01 -6.32
C LEU A 72 7.76 3.92 -6.41
N LEU A 73 7.48 2.86 -7.15
CA LEU A 73 8.45 1.79 -7.38
C LEU A 73 9.71 2.31 -8.04
N ASP A 74 9.57 3.15 -9.05
CA ASP A 74 10.71 3.75 -9.77
C ASP A 74 11.50 4.69 -8.86
N ALA A 75 10.82 5.48 -8.04
CA ALA A 75 11.48 6.43 -7.13
C ALA A 75 12.29 5.73 -6.03
N ASN A 76 11.94 4.50 -5.68
CA ASN A 76 12.58 3.72 -4.62
C ASN A 76 13.44 2.56 -5.19
N ALA A 77 13.61 2.52 -6.48
CA ALA A 77 14.41 1.49 -7.13
C ALA A 77 15.91 1.67 -6.88
#